data_6e3aa905e1e99618162d9cf77ea95fd9
#
_entry.id   6e3aa905e1e99618162d9cf77ea95fd9
#
_cell.length_a   1.000
_cell.length_b   1.000
_cell.length_c   1.000
_cell.angle_alpha   90.00
_cell.angle_beta   90.00
_cell.angle_gamma   90.00
#
_symmetry.space_group_name_H-M   'P 1'
#
loop_
_entity.id
_entity.type
_entity.pdbx_description
1 polymer ?
#
loop_
_entity_poly.entity_id
_entity_poly.type
_entity_poly.pdbx_seq_one_letter_code
_entity_poly.pdbx_strand_id
1 'polypeptide(L)'
;MRVEGRFVDASNATLFAHCAVGEEEVAVIYKPIAGERPLWDFPDGNLANRELATYLLSESLGLHLVPFTIVREGPFGLGMVQEWIEIDEELDIVELAQGPSERVRDMALFDAIINNTDRKFGHILPTSSGEIYGCDHGVTFHEAPKLRTVLWQFASLEFSDREIAILERARMVAPGLLAGLITPAELLALVARIDDLLLQGRFPEPSEDWPAVPWPPF
;
A
#
# COMPACT_ATOMS: atom_id res chain seq x y z
N MET A 1 6.39 17.19 16.17
CA MET A 1 6.71 15.75 16.10
C MET A 1 7.90 15.44 17.00
N ARG A 2 7.80 14.41 17.85
CA ARG A 2 8.84 13.93 18.77
C ARG A 2 9.14 12.50 18.41
N VAL A 3 10.37 12.22 17.94
CA VAL A 3 10.82 10.86 17.60
C VAL A 3 11.22 10.14 18.88
N GLU A 4 10.77 8.89 19.04
CA GLU A 4 11.05 8.06 20.21
C GLU A 4 11.97 6.89 19.91
N GLY A 5 11.91 6.34 18.69
CA GLY A 5 12.70 5.19 18.31
C GLY A 5 12.84 4.98 16.81
N ARG A 6 13.71 4.04 16.44
CA ARG A 6 13.91 3.59 15.07
C ARG A 6 13.71 2.09 14.98
N PHE A 7 12.99 1.66 13.97
CA PHE A 7 12.88 0.23 13.64
C PHE A 7 14.20 -0.27 13.04
N VAL A 8 14.78 -1.29 13.67
CA VAL A 8 16.13 -1.78 13.33
C VAL A 8 16.09 -2.67 12.08
N ASP A 9 14.98 -3.39 11.89
CA ASP A 9 14.82 -4.36 10.80
C ASP A 9 14.22 -3.74 9.52
N ALA A 10 13.91 -2.43 9.53
CA ALA A 10 13.41 -1.74 8.36
C ALA A 10 14.52 -1.43 7.36
N SER A 11 14.25 -1.66 6.06
CA SER A 11 15.19 -1.39 4.96
C SER A 11 15.55 0.10 4.85
N ASN A 12 14.60 0.99 5.16
CA ASN A 12 14.74 2.45 5.16
C ASN A 12 14.72 3.01 6.58
N ALA A 13 15.00 4.29 6.74
CA ALA A 13 14.86 4.95 8.04
C ALA A 13 13.38 5.05 8.42
N THR A 14 12.88 4.10 9.20
CA THR A 14 11.52 4.07 9.74
C THR A 14 11.57 4.40 11.22
N LEU A 15 10.84 5.44 11.61
CA LEU A 15 10.89 6.02 12.95
C LEU A 15 9.49 5.99 13.59
N PHE A 16 9.45 5.57 14.85
CA PHE A 16 8.27 5.74 15.68
C PHE A 16 8.30 7.11 16.33
N ALA A 17 7.20 7.84 16.24
CA ALA A 17 7.12 9.21 16.71
C ALA A 17 5.71 9.55 17.22
N HIS A 18 5.60 10.68 17.92
CA HIS A 18 4.33 11.29 18.29
C HIS A 18 4.18 12.68 17.65
N CYS A 19 3.00 12.93 17.13
CA CYS A 19 2.60 14.23 16.61
C CYS A 19 1.55 14.86 17.52
N ALA A 20 1.74 16.12 17.90
CA ALA A 20 0.69 16.90 18.54
C ALA A 20 -0.36 17.33 17.50
N VAL A 21 -1.63 17.03 17.78
CA VAL A 21 -2.81 17.44 17.01
C VAL A 21 -3.77 18.15 17.96
N GLY A 22 -3.67 19.46 18.05
CA GLY A 22 -4.35 20.23 19.09
C GLY A 22 -3.78 19.91 20.49
N GLU A 23 -4.62 19.42 21.39
CA GLU A 23 -4.24 19.01 22.75
C GLU A 23 -3.90 17.51 22.85
N GLU A 24 -4.09 16.75 21.77
CA GLU A 24 -3.84 15.30 21.72
C GLU A 24 -2.47 14.98 21.13
N GLU A 25 -1.89 13.86 21.53
CA GLU A 25 -0.71 13.26 20.89
C GLU A 25 -1.16 12.01 20.13
N VAL A 26 -0.79 11.93 18.84
CA VAL A 26 -1.07 10.78 17.98
C VAL A 26 0.24 10.07 17.68
N ALA A 27 0.27 8.75 17.90
CA ALA A 27 1.38 7.90 17.51
C ALA A 27 1.44 7.75 15.99
N VAL A 28 2.64 7.83 15.41
CA VAL A 28 2.84 7.79 13.96
C VAL A 28 4.13 7.07 13.59
N ILE A 29 4.16 6.58 12.36
CA ILE A 29 5.38 6.19 11.66
C ILE A 29 5.84 7.39 10.84
N TYR A 30 7.13 7.72 10.94
CA TYR A 30 7.76 8.75 10.12
C TYR A 30 8.91 8.15 9.31
N LYS A 31 8.82 8.29 7.97
CA LYS A 31 9.84 7.84 7.02
C LYS A 31 10.36 9.08 6.26
N PRO A 32 11.51 9.66 6.68
CA PRO A 32 12.09 10.82 6.00
C PRO A 32 12.61 10.43 4.61
N ILE A 33 12.34 11.24 3.59
CA ILE A 33 12.84 11.03 2.21
C ILE A 33 14.38 10.92 2.20
N ALA A 34 15.05 11.73 3.01
CA ALA A 34 16.52 11.66 3.13
C ALA A 34 17.04 10.31 3.67
N GLY A 35 16.17 9.48 4.25
CA GLY A 35 16.48 8.15 4.75
C GLY A 35 16.12 7.01 3.82
N GLU A 36 15.58 7.32 2.63
CA GLU A 36 15.27 6.32 1.61
C GLU A 36 16.56 5.80 0.98
N ARG A 37 16.64 4.48 0.80
CA ARG A 37 17.72 3.86 0.05
C ARG A 37 17.34 3.82 -1.43
N PRO A 38 18.24 4.23 -2.34
CA PRO A 38 17.97 4.11 -3.76
C PRO A 38 17.65 2.68 -4.15
N LEU A 39 16.54 2.50 -4.87
CA LEU A 39 16.14 1.22 -5.42
C LEU A 39 16.43 1.23 -6.93
N TRP A 40 17.13 0.19 -7.41
CA TRP A 40 17.53 0.11 -8.82
C TRP A 40 16.36 0.07 -9.79
N ASP A 41 15.21 -0.42 -9.33
CA ASP A 41 13.98 -0.58 -10.11
C ASP A 41 12.93 0.52 -9.85
N PHE A 42 13.21 1.47 -8.96
CA PHE A 42 12.43 2.70 -8.74
C PHE A 42 13.34 3.93 -8.82
N PRO A 43 13.96 4.20 -10.00
CA PRO A 43 14.97 5.25 -10.15
C PRO A 43 14.40 6.66 -10.01
N ASP A 44 13.12 6.84 -10.29
CA ASP A 44 12.45 8.13 -10.33
C ASP A 44 11.43 8.28 -9.18
N GLY A 45 11.18 9.54 -8.77
CA GLY A 45 10.28 9.84 -7.67
C GLY A 45 10.89 9.51 -6.30
N ASN A 46 10.03 9.31 -5.31
CA ASN A 46 10.41 8.89 -3.96
C ASN A 46 9.33 7.98 -3.37
N LEU A 47 9.71 7.19 -2.35
CA LEU A 47 8.81 6.22 -1.73
C LEU A 47 7.71 6.92 -0.93
N ALA A 48 8.01 8.05 -0.28
CA ALA A 48 7.05 8.82 0.51
C ALA A 48 5.84 9.28 -0.33
N ASN A 49 6.07 9.71 -1.57
CA ASN A 49 4.98 10.11 -2.46
C ASN A 49 4.15 8.91 -2.93
N ARG A 50 4.75 7.72 -3.11
CA ARG A 50 4.00 6.49 -3.43
C ARG A 50 3.12 6.04 -2.26
N GLU A 51 3.62 6.14 -1.03
CA GLU A 51 2.82 5.92 0.19
C GLU A 51 1.61 6.86 0.24
N LEU A 52 1.83 8.17 0.00
CA LEU A 52 0.74 9.15 -0.05
C LEU A 52 -0.24 8.87 -1.20
N ALA A 53 0.27 8.54 -2.40
CA ALA A 53 -0.55 8.21 -3.56
C ALA A 53 -1.46 7.00 -3.29
N THR A 54 -0.91 5.98 -2.63
CA THR A 54 -1.65 4.78 -2.23
C THR A 54 -2.76 5.11 -1.23
N TYR A 55 -2.47 5.91 -0.20
CA TYR A 55 -3.48 6.36 0.75
C TYR A 55 -4.61 7.13 0.06
N LEU A 56 -4.28 8.15 -0.74
CA LEU A 56 -5.29 8.97 -1.42
C LEU A 56 -6.16 8.13 -2.37
N LEU A 57 -5.57 7.17 -3.07
CA LEU A 57 -6.33 6.28 -3.94
C LEU A 57 -7.27 5.39 -3.12
N SER A 58 -6.80 4.77 -2.03
CA SER A 58 -7.61 3.95 -1.13
C SER A 58 -8.84 4.71 -0.61
N GLU A 59 -8.63 5.96 -0.16
CA GLU A 59 -9.71 6.83 0.33
C GLU A 59 -10.69 7.19 -0.79
N SER A 60 -10.18 7.57 -1.98
CA SER A 60 -11.04 7.94 -3.10
C SER A 60 -11.90 6.79 -3.61
N LEU A 61 -11.44 5.54 -3.44
CA LEU A 61 -12.18 4.34 -3.80
C LEU A 61 -13.18 3.88 -2.72
N GLY A 62 -13.12 4.47 -1.53
CA GLY A 62 -13.93 4.07 -0.37
C GLY A 62 -13.50 2.75 0.25
N LEU A 63 -12.26 2.33 -0.01
CA LEU A 63 -11.70 1.09 0.53
C LEU A 63 -11.18 1.26 1.96
N HIS A 64 -10.64 2.43 2.30
CA HIS A 64 -10.09 2.75 3.64
C HIS A 64 -9.12 1.67 4.15
N LEU A 65 -8.24 1.18 3.24
CA LEU A 65 -7.28 0.10 3.53
C LEU A 65 -5.94 0.63 4.05
N VAL A 66 -5.66 1.91 3.87
CA VAL A 66 -4.37 2.50 4.25
C VAL A 66 -4.60 3.47 5.40
N PRO A 67 -3.81 3.39 6.49
CA PRO A 67 -3.91 4.34 7.59
C PRO A 67 -3.72 5.78 7.11
N PHE A 68 -4.25 6.76 7.84
CA PHE A 68 -4.09 8.17 7.49
C PHE A 68 -2.63 8.52 7.22
N THR A 69 -2.36 9.04 6.03
CA THR A 69 -0.99 9.28 5.53
C THR A 69 -0.87 10.67 4.94
N ILE A 70 0.18 11.38 5.33
CA ILE A 70 0.56 12.68 4.77
C ILE A 70 2.06 12.74 4.48
N VAL A 71 2.48 13.67 3.62
CA VAL A 71 3.89 14.06 3.47
C VAL A 71 4.07 15.44 4.08
N ARG A 72 4.99 15.57 5.04
CA ARG A 72 5.25 16.83 5.76
C ARG A 72 6.69 16.92 6.26
N GLU A 73 7.09 18.14 6.66
CA GLU A 73 8.34 18.35 7.37
C GLU A 73 8.32 17.71 8.76
N GLY A 74 9.41 17.05 9.09
CA GLY A 74 9.69 16.45 10.37
C GLY A 74 11.12 16.73 10.86
N PRO A 75 11.57 16.14 11.97
CA PRO A 75 12.91 16.39 12.55
C PRO A 75 14.07 16.05 11.62
N PHE A 76 13.85 15.17 10.61
CA PHE A 76 14.87 14.77 9.64
C PHE A 76 14.50 15.18 8.21
N GLY A 77 13.73 16.25 8.05
CA GLY A 77 13.30 16.82 6.77
C GLY A 77 11.93 16.31 6.31
N LEU A 78 11.64 16.54 5.04
CA LEU A 78 10.38 16.11 4.43
C LEU A 78 10.30 14.58 4.42
N GLY A 79 9.13 14.04 4.74
CA GLY A 79 8.91 12.60 4.76
C GLY A 79 7.46 12.21 4.88
N MET A 80 7.20 10.94 4.67
CA MET A 80 5.90 10.33 4.92
C MET A 80 5.65 10.21 6.43
N VAL A 81 4.46 10.59 6.85
CA VAL A 81 3.93 10.40 8.21
C VAL A 81 2.62 9.66 8.10
N GLN A 82 2.56 8.48 8.70
CA GLN A 82 1.40 7.60 8.70
C GLN A 82 0.96 7.31 10.13
N GLU A 83 -0.34 7.31 10.36
CA GLU A 83 -0.93 6.94 11.63
C GLU A 83 -0.47 5.54 12.07
N TRP A 84 -0.08 5.40 13.34
CA TRP A 84 0.22 4.11 13.93
C TRP A 84 -1.07 3.35 14.20
N ILE A 85 -1.15 2.10 13.73
CA ILE A 85 -2.27 1.22 13.99
C ILE A 85 -1.86 0.21 15.06
N GLU A 86 -2.63 0.16 16.14
CA GLU A 86 -2.50 -0.90 17.13
C GLU A 86 -3.15 -2.18 16.60
N ILE A 87 -2.32 -3.19 16.39
CA ILE A 87 -2.77 -4.49 15.87
C ILE A 87 -3.29 -5.38 17.00
N ASP A 88 -4.19 -6.26 16.65
CA ASP A 88 -4.62 -7.37 17.51
C ASP A 88 -3.61 -8.51 17.42
N GLU A 89 -2.73 -8.62 18.42
CA GLU A 89 -1.66 -9.63 18.48
C GLU A 89 -2.20 -11.06 18.75
N GLU A 90 -3.48 -11.20 19.13
CA GLU A 90 -4.10 -12.51 19.36
C GLU A 90 -4.53 -13.20 18.05
N LEU A 91 -4.65 -12.44 16.96
CA LEU A 91 -5.04 -12.97 15.67
C LEU A 91 -3.86 -13.63 14.94
N ASP A 92 -4.07 -14.83 14.43
CA ASP A 92 -3.13 -15.45 13.48
C ASP A 92 -3.24 -14.75 12.13
N ILE A 93 -2.23 -13.94 11.82
CA ILE A 93 -2.22 -13.14 10.59
C ILE A 93 -2.17 -14.00 9.33
N VAL A 94 -1.57 -15.20 9.38
CA VAL A 94 -1.52 -16.09 8.22
C VAL A 94 -2.89 -16.70 7.98
N GLU A 95 -3.57 -17.16 9.05
CA GLU A 95 -4.93 -17.68 8.96
C GLU A 95 -5.90 -16.60 8.45
N LEU A 96 -5.82 -15.38 9.00
CA LEU A 96 -6.62 -14.24 8.55
C LEU A 96 -6.38 -13.93 7.06
N ALA A 97 -5.11 -13.80 6.67
CA ALA A 97 -4.73 -13.42 5.31
C ALA A 97 -5.06 -14.50 4.27
N GLN A 98 -5.08 -15.78 4.66
CA GLN A 98 -5.45 -16.90 3.79
C GLN A 98 -6.95 -17.23 3.85
N GLY A 99 -7.68 -16.58 4.75
CA GLY A 99 -9.11 -16.80 4.95
C GLY A 99 -10.01 -16.10 3.91
N PRO A 100 -11.33 -16.31 4.00
CA PRO A 100 -12.31 -15.77 3.04
C PRO A 100 -12.76 -14.35 3.37
N SER A 101 -11.97 -13.54 4.05
CA SER A 101 -12.33 -12.18 4.46
C SER A 101 -12.53 -11.25 3.25
N GLU A 102 -13.67 -10.53 3.20
CA GLU A 102 -13.90 -9.51 2.16
C GLU A 102 -12.87 -8.38 2.23
N ARG A 103 -12.42 -7.99 3.42
CA ARG A 103 -11.40 -6.95 3.60
C ARG A 103 -10.04 -7.39 3.03
N VAL A 104 -9.68 -8.66 3.22
CA VAL A 104 -8.46 -9.23 2.62
C VAL A 104 -8.60 -9.34 1.10
N ARG A 105 -9.80 -9.67 0.60
CA ARG A 105 -10.10 -9.68 -0.85
C ARG A 105 -10.02 -8.26 -1.44
N ASP A 106 -10.53 -7.25 -0.74
CA ASP A 106 -10.38 -5.84 -1.13
C ASP A 106 -8.90 -5.43 -1.19
N MET A 107 -8.10 -5.89 -0.22
CA MET A 107 -6.65 -5.65 -0.22
C MET A 107 -5.96 -6.31 -1.39
N ALA A 108 -6.31 -7.53 -1.75
CA ALA A 108 -5.78 -8.21 -2.94
C ALA A 108 -6.13 -7.48 -4.24
N LEU A 109 -7.37 -6.97 -4.38
CA LEU A 109 -7.78 -6.13 -5.50
C LEU A 109 -6.96 -4.84 -5.54
N PHE A 110 -6.82 -4.19 -4.40
CA PHE A 110 -6.08 -2.95 -4.28
C PHE A 110 -4.59 -3.13 -4.62
N ASP A 111 -3.96 -4.20 -4.11
CA ASP A 111 -2.58 -4.57 -4.47
C ASP A 111 -2.41 -4.80 -5.99
N ALA A 112 -3.40 -5.42 -6.64
CA ALA A 112 -3.40 -5.61 -8.09
C ALA A 112 -3.52 -4.26 -8.84
N ILE A 113 -4.35 -3.33 -8.37
CA ILE A 113 -4.49 -1.98 -8.94
C ILE A 113 -3.17 -1.23 -8.85
N ILE A 114 -2.59 -1.12 -7.64
CA ILE A 114 -1.38 -0.33 -7.39
C ILE A 114 -0.08 -1.05 -7.77
N ASN A 115 -0.16 -2.30 -8.27
CA ASN A 115 1.00 -3.14 -8.58
C ASN A 115 1.97 -3.24 -7.39
N ASN A 116 1.45 -3.63 -6.23
CA ASN A 116 2.26 -3.74 -5.03
C ASN A 116 3.33 -4.82 -5.20
N THR A 117 4.59 -4.46 -5.00
CA THR A 117 5.72 -5.37 -5.23
C THR A 117 6.22 -6.05 -3.96
N ASP A 118 5.60 -5.81 -2.79
CA ASP A 118 6.10 -6.34 -1.51
C ASP A 118 5.01 -6.53 -0.44
N ARG A 119 3.81 -7.05 -0.79
CA ARG A 119 2.78 -7.38 0.21
C ARG A 119 3.18 -8.61 1.01
N LYS A 120 3.58 -8.41 2.26
CA LYS A 120 3.93 -9.44 3.24
C LYS A 120 2.81 -9.61 4.27
N PHE A 121 2.85 -10.71 5.04
CA PHE A 121 1.94 -10.89 6.18
C PHE A 121 2.11 -9.77 7.21
N GLY A 122 3.35 -9.37 7.53
CA GLY A 122 3.64 -8.28 8.46
C GLY A 122 3.19 -6.89 7.98
N HIS A 123 2.75 -6.74 6.72
CA HIS A 123 2.18 -5.50 6.20
C HIS A 123 0.64 -5.46 6.27
N ILE A 124 0.01 -6.47 6.86
CA ILE A 124 -1.44 -6.56 7.09
C ILE A 124 -1.68 -6.31 8.57
N LEU A 125 -2.45 -5.29 8.90
CA LEU A 125 -2.63 -4.76 10.24
C LEU A 125 -4.08 -4.97 10.70
N PRO A 126 -4.43 -6.15 11.26
CA PRO A 126 -5.75 -6.38 11.83
C PRO A 126 -5.87 -5.65 13.17
N THR A 127 -7.04 -5.07 13.43
CA THR A 127 -7.34 -4.40 14.69
C THR A 127 -8.34 -5.20 15.51
N SER A 128 -8.38 -4.96 16.82
CA SER A 128 -9.40 -5.54 17.72
C SER A 128 -10.83 -5.08 17.41
N SER A 129 -11.00 -3.98 16.65
CA SER A 129 -12.31 -3.53 16.15
C SER A 129 -12.79 -4.31 14.91
N GLY A 130 -11.96 -5.18 14.34
CA GLY A 130 -12.25 -5.95 13.12
C GLY A 130 -11.89 -5.23 11.82
N GLU A 131 -11.30 -4.03 11.90
CA GLU A 131 -10.74 -3.37 10.72
C GLU A 131 -9.41 -4.01 10.32
N ILE A 132 -9.11 -4.00 9.04
CA ILE A 132 -7.84 -4.50 8.49
C ILE A 132 -7.25 -3.40 7.63
N TYR A 133 -6.05 -2.95 8.00
CA TYR A 133 -5.27 -1.99 7.23
C TYR A 133 -4.06 -2.66 6.56
N GLY A 134 -3.51 -1.99 5.56
CA GLY A 134 -2.23 -2.32 4.96
C GLY A 134 -1.23 -1.19 5.14
N CYS A 135 0.04 -1.51 5.29
CA CYS A 135 1.13 -0.53 5.37
C CYS A 135 2.26 -0.87 4.39
N ASP A 136 3.29 -0.01 4.40
CA ASP A 136 4.53 -0.16 3.62
C ASP A 136 4.31 -0.23 2.09
N HIS A 137 3.64 0.80 1.55
CA HIS A 137 3.28 0.93 0.14
C HIS A 137 4.29 1.75 -0.69
N GLY A 138 5.53 1.91 -0.22
CA GLY A 138 6.55 2.70 -0.92
C GLY A 138 6.98 2.11 -2.27
N VAL A 139 6.83 0.79 -2.45
CA VAL A 139 7.23 0.07 -3.68
C VAL A 139 6.02 -0.36 -4.50
N THR A 140 5.23 0.63 -4.90
CA THR A 140 3.99 0.48 -5.68
C THR A 140 4.05 1.28 -6.98
N PHE A 141 3.08 1.11 -7.86
CA PHE A 141 2.90 1.82 -9.13
C PHE A 141 3.97 1.56 -10.20
N HIS A 142 4.86 0.58 -10.02
CA HIS A 142 5.88 0.28 -11.03
C HIS A 142 5.27 0.11 -12.43
N GLU A 143 5.99 0.59 -13.46
CA GLU A 143 5.54 0.55 -14.87
C GLU A 143 5.38 -0.89 -15.38
N ALA A 144 6.37 -1.75 -15.12
CA ALA A 144 6.26 -3.16 -15.46
C ALA A 144 5.38 -3.92 -14.46
N PRO A 145 4.66 -4.98 -14.90
CA PRO A 145 3.87 -5.81 -14.00
C PRO A 145 4.80 -6.60 -13.05
N LYS A 146 4.75 -6.26 -11.77
CA LYS A 146 5.62 -6.82 -10.73
C LYS A 146 4.85 -7.16 -9.45
N LEU A 147 3.57 -7.45 -9.55
CA LEU A 147 2.76 -7.79 -8.37
C LEU A 147 3.40 -8.95 -7.59
N ARG A 148 3.71 -8.69 -6.31
CA ARG A 148 4.20 -9.68 -5.35
C ARG A 148 3.40 -9.56 -4.07
N THR A 149 2.69 -10.61 -3.75
CA THR A 149 1.76 -10.61 -2.62
C THR A 149 1.66 -11.99 -1.98
N VAL A 150 1.28 -12.02 -0.71
CA VAL A 150 0.91 -13.26 -0.01
C VAL A 150 -0.58 -13.61 -0.21
N LEU A 151 -1.34 -12.82 -1.00
CA LEU A 151 -2.80 -12.92 -1.15
C LEU A 151 -3.24 -13.61 -2.45
N TRP A 152 -2.49 -14.62 -2.91
CA TRP A 152 -2.78 -15.33 -4.16
C TRP A 152 -3.99 -16.28 -4.14
N GLN A 153 -4.63 -16.49 -2.99
CA GLN A 153 -5.82 -17.33 -2.89
C GLN A 153 -7.02 -16.82 -3.71
N PHE A 154 -6.99 -15.56 -4.13
CA PHE A 154 -8.02 -14.96 -4.99
C PHE A 154 -7.67 -15.04 -6.49
N ALA A 155 -6.48 -15.54 -6.88
CA ALA A 155 -6.05 -15.64 -8.28
C ALA A 155 -7.12 -16.32 -9.13
N SER A 156 -7.34 -15.79 -10.34
CA SER A 156 -8.34 -16.28 -11.32
C SER A 156 -9.81 -16.19 -10.88
N LEU A 157 -10.14 -15.78 -9.66
CA LEU A 157 -11.53 -15.56 -9.27
C LEU A 157 -12.13 -14.38 -10.03
N GLU A 158 -13.35 -14.54 -10.51
CA GLU A 158 -14.08 -13.47 -11.19
C GLU A 158 -14.35 -12.29 -10.23
N PHE A 159 -14.31 -11.08 -10.77
CA PHE A 159 -14.70 -9.88 -10.04
C PHE A 159 -16.21 -9.83 -9.85
N SER A 160 -16.63 -9.42 -8.66
CA SER A 160 -18.01 -9.03 -8.39
C SER A 160 -18.34 -7.68 -9.04
N ASP A 161 -19.64 -7.37 -9.19
CA ASP A 161 -20.10 -6.06 -9.69
C ASP A 161 -19.53 -4.89 -8.86
N ARG A 162 -19.35 -5.08 -7.54
CA ARG A 162 -18.74 -4.08 -6.65
C ARG A 162 -17.27 -3.86 -7.00
N GLU A 163 -16.52 -4.90 -7.26
CA GLU A 163 -15.08 -4.81 -7.61
C GLU A 163 -14.89 -4.18 -9.00
N ILE A 164 -15.77 -4.49 -9.95
CA ILE A 164 -15.80 -3.83 -11.26
C ILE A 164 -16.05 -2.31 -11.08
N ALA A 165 -17.02 -1.92 -10.27
CA ALA A 165 -17.30 -0.51 -9.99
C ALA A 165 -16.10 0.20 -9.32
N ILE A 166 -15.34 -0.48 -8.45
CA ILE A 166 -14.10 0.04 -7.86
C ILE A 166 -13.04 0.26 -8.94
N LEU A 167 -12.84 -0.68 -9.85
CA LEU A 167 -11.90 -0.57 -10.96
C LEU A 167 -12.26 0.59 -11.90
N GLU A 168 -13.54 0.72 -12.28
CA GLU A 168 -14.02 1.83 -13.10
C GLU A 168 -13.80 3.19 -12.41
N ARG A 169 -14.07 3.26 -11.11
CA ARG A 169 -13.80 4.46 -10.32
C ARG A 169 -12.31 4.77 -10.26
N ALA A 170 -11.44 3.77 -10.02
CA ALA A 170 -10.00 3.94 -10.00
C ALA A 170 -9.50 4.51 -11.34
N ARG A 171 -9.96 3.95 -12.46
CA ARG A 171 -9.64 4.43 -13.82
C ARG A 171 -9.99 5.90 -14.02
N MET A 172 -11.13 6.32 -13.49
CA MET A 172 -11.63 7.69 -13.65
C MET A 172 -10.86 8.69 -12.75
N VAL A 173 -10.56 8.33 -11.50
CA VAL A 173 -10.01 9.30 -10.52
C VAL A 173 -8.50 9.36 -10.51
N ALA A 174 -7.80 8.25 -10.80
CA ALA A 174 -6.34 8.16 -10.65
C ALA A 174 -5.57 9.22 -11.45
N PRO A 175 -5.91 9.56 -12.71
CA PRO A 175 -5.14 10.53 -13.49
C PRO A 175 -5.09 11.93 -12.86
N GLY A 176 -6.20 12.39 -12.30
CA GLY A 176 -6.26 13.70 -11.64
C GLY A 176 -5.72 13.67 -10.21
N LEU A 177 -5.98 12.57 -9.49
CA LEU A 177 -5.65 12.42 -8.08
C LEU A 177 -4.14 12.25 -7.85
N LEU A 178 -3.48 11.46 -8.70
CA LEU A 178 -2.09 11.03 -8.49
C LEU A 178 -1.08 11.85 -9.30
N ALA A 179 -1.53 12.82 -10.09
CA ALA A 179 -0.65 13.69 -10.87
C ALA A 179 0.35 14.42 -9.97
N GLY A 180 1.64 14.26 -10.25
CA GLY A 180 2.74 14.86 -9.47
C GLY A 180 3.16 14.06 -8.22
N LEU A 181 2.44 12.99 -7.84
CA LEU A 181 2.87 12.07 -6.77
C LEU A 181 3.66 10.89 -7.34
N ILE A 182 3.24 10.37 -8.49
CA ILE A 182 3.94 9.35 -9.26
C ILE A 182 4.34 9.90 -10.62
N THR A 183 5.25 9.22 -11.32
CA THR A 183 5.71 9.65 -12.63
C THR A 183 4.61 9.53 -13.69
N PRO A 184 4.67 10.30 -14.79
CA PRO A 184 3.72 10.14 -15.89
C PRO A 184 3.69 8.71 -16.47
N ALA A 185 4.83 8.03 -16.51
CA ALA A 185 4.93 6.66 -17.02
C ALA A 185 4.25 5.66 -16.07
N GLU A 186 4.48 5.79 -14.75
CA GLU A 186 3.76 5.00 -13.74
C GLU A 186 2.25 5.22 -13.79
N LEU A 187 1.82 6.47 -14.01
CA LEU A 187 0.39 6.80 -14.12
C LEU A 187 -0.24 6.16 -15.37
N LEU A 188 0.44 6.21 -16.52
CA LEU A 188 -0.02 5.52 -17.73
C LEU A 188 -0.09 4.01 -17.53
N ALA A 189 0.92 3.41 -16.90
CA ALA A 189 0.95 1.98 -16.59
C ALA A 189 -0.17 1.58 -15.61
N LEU A 190 -0.48 2.42 -14.62
CA LEU A 190 -1.62 2.21 -13.72
C LEU A 190 -2.95 2.15 -14.48
N VAL A 191 -3.21 3.13 -15.36
CA VAL A 191 -4.46 3.16 -16.16
C VAL A 191 -4.55 1.94 -17.06
N ALA A 192 -3.47 1.60 -17.77
CA ALA A 192 -3.42 0.41 -18.63
C ALA A 192 -3.69 -0.89 -17.85
N ARG A 193 -3.10 -1.02 -16.65
CA ARG A 193 -3.32 -2.17 -15.76
C ARG A 193 -4.77 -2.29 -15.32
N ILE A 194 -5.42 -1.17 -14.98
CA ILE A 194 -6.85 -1.16 -14.62
C ILE A 194 -7.69 -1.57 -15.84
N ASP A 195 -7.38 -1.09 -17.04
CA ASP A 195 -8.06 -1.49 -18.27
C ASP A 195 -7.92 -3.00 -18.53
N ASP A 196 -6.72 -3.56 -18.30
CA ASP A 196 -6.47 -5.00 -18.44
C ASP A 196 -7.26 -5.83 -17.39
N LEU A 197 -7.32 -5.37 -16.13
CA LEU A 197 -8.13 -6.03 -15.08
C LEU A 197 -9.62 -6.03 -15.46
N LEU A 198 -10.15 -4.90 -15.93
CA LEU A 198 -11.53 -4.79 -16.38
C LEU A 198 -11.81 -5.69 -17.60
N LEU A 199 -10.88 -5.78 -18.54
CA LEU A 199 -11.01 -6.64 -19.73
C LEU A 199 -11.00 -8.13 -19.35
N GLN A 200 -10.14 -8.53 -18.40
CA GLN A 200 -10.03 -9.92 -17.94
C GLN A 200 -11.19 -10.32 -17.04
N GLY A 201 -11.79 -9.38 -16.30
CA GLY A 201 -12.91 -9.59 -15.39
C GLY A 201 -12.60 -10.47 -14.19
N ARG A 202 -11.30 -10.66 -13.85
CA ARG A 202 -10.84 -11.55 -12.79
C ARG A 202 -9.53 -11.10 -12.17
N PHE A 203 -9.23 -11.62 -10.98
CA PHE A 203 -7.93 -11.41 -10.33
C PHE A 203 -6.79 -11.96 -11.18
N PRO A 204 -5.62 -11.28 -11.20
CA PRO A 204 -4.45 -11.74 -11.94
C PRO A 204 -3.90 -13.05 -11.36
N GLU A 205 -3.19 -13.79 -12.19
CA GLU A 205 -2.42 -14.97 -11.79
C GLU A 205 -0.98 -14.58 -11.43
N PRO A 206 -0.29 -15.40 -10.60
CA PRO A 206 1.13 -15.22 -10.34
C PRO A 206 1.93 -15.21 -11.65
N SER A 207 2.85 -14.26 -11.80
CA SER A 207 3.76 -14.22 -12.95
C SER A 207 4.76 -15.37 -12.89
N GLU A 208 5.04 -16.00 -14.04
CA GLU A 208 6.15 -16.97 -14.17
C GLU A 208 7.51 -16.27 -14.31
N ASP A 209 7.54 -15.02 -14.75
CA ASP A 209 8.75 -14.25 -15.03
C ASP A 209 9.26 -13.47 -13.82
N TRP A 210 8.47 -13.39 -12.74
CA TRP A 210 8.76 -12.58 -11.57
C TRP A 210 8.41 -13.34 -10.27
N PRO A 211 9.21 -13.22 -9.19
CA PRO A 211 8.89 -13.87 -7.92
C PRO A 211 7.51 -13.42 -7.40
N ALA A 212 6.55 -14.35 -7.35
CA ALA A 212 5.16 -14.03 -7.03
C ALA A 212 4.95 -13.62 -5.55
N VAL A 213 5.81 -14.10 -4.65
CA VAL A 213 5.74 -13.83 -3.20
C VAL A 213 7.00 -13.11 -2.74
N PRO A 214 6.88 -12.07 -1.91
CA PRO A 214 8.04 -11.41 -1.31
C PRO A 214 8.81 -12.37 -0.38
N TRP A 215 10.12 -12.21 -0.28
CA TRP A 215 10.93 -12.99 0.64
C TRP A 215 11.78 -12.09 1.54
N PRO A 216 11.79 -12.30 2.86
CA PRO A 216 10.87 -13.18 3.62
C PRO A 216 9.41 -12.68 3.52
N PRO A 217 8.41 -13.58 3.72
CA PRO A 217 6.99 -13.22 3.60
C PRO A 217 6.44 -12.48 4.83
N PHE A 218 7.31 -12.21 5.82
CA PHE A 218 7.04 -11.42 7.03
C PHE A 218 7.92 -10.18 7.09
#